data_0a374f5055e13f41938a41da00c978fc
#
_entry.id   0a374f5055e13f41938a41da00c978fc
#
_cell.length_a   1.000
_cell.length_b   1.000
_cell.length_c   1.000
_cell.angle_alpha   90.00
_cell.angle_beta   90.00
_cell.angle_gamma   90.00
#
_symmetry.space_group_name_H-M   'P 1'
#
loop_
_entity.id
_entity.type
_entity.pdbx_description
1 polymer ?
#
loop_
_entity_poly.entity_id
_entity_poly.type
_entity_poly.pdbx_seq_one_letter_code
_entity_poly.pdbx_strand_id
1 'polypeptide(L)'
;QDVWIPSQKETSKIRGMSLHVKAGEIVGVAGIDGNGQSELVEAITGLRKVEKGKILLCGKDITNQSPRKVRESGLSHIPEDRNTRGLNRAMTIEENLIAVRLDQPPFTKGIMMNKSGQDTYAKEMVEQFDIRPADYNLPTSSLSGGNAQKVVVAREVSLGNKLLVASQPTRGVDIGAIELIRNTLEKAKKAGAGVLLVSAELEEIISLSDRIVVIHEGKITGEMRADEANENNLGLLMMGGTDTGKDGEAAV
;
A
#
# COMPACT_ATOMS: atom_id res chain seq x y z
N GLN A 1 7.31 5.92 -14.78
CA GLN A 1 7.54 5.97 -16.24
C GLN A 1 8.90 5.37 -16.55
N ASP A 2 8.91 4.23 -17.25
CA ASP A 2 10.11 3.49 -17.69
C ASP A 2 11.12 3.25 -16.57
N VAL A 3 10.65 2.78 -15.41
CA VAL A 3 11.50 2.61 -14.23
C VAL A 3 12.30 1.32 -14.29
N TRP A 4 13.58 1.41 -13.89
CA TRP A 4 14.51 0.30 -13.74
C TRP A 4 14.95 0.27 -12.28
N ILE A 5 14.71 -0.85 -11.62
CA ILE A 5 14.98 -1.01 -10.20
C ILE A 5 15.84 -2.23 -9.98
N PRO A 6 17.04 -2.09 -9.37
CA PRO A 6 17.94 -3.21 -9.15
C PRO A 6 17.40 -4.12 -8.03
N SER A 7 17.65 -5.40 -8.17
CA SER A 7 17.42 -6.39 -7.13
C SER A 7 18.53 -7.43 -7.12
N GLN A 8 18.75 -8.09 -5.98
CA GLN A 8 19.67 -9.21 -5.88
C GLN A 8 19.14 -10.46 -6.61
N LYS A 9 17.83 -10.61 -6.67
CA LYS A 9 17.16 -11.67 -7.41
C LYS A 9 16.82 -11.17 -8.81
N GLU A 10 17.20 -11.91 -9.84
CA GLU A 10 16.96 -11.54 -11.23
C GLU A 10 15.47 -11.43 -11.55
N THR A 11 14.64 -12.31 -10.99
CA THR A 11 13.17 -12.33 -11.15
C THR A 11 12.47 -11.11 -10.57
N SER A 12 13.04 -10.49 -9.55
CA SER A 12 12.46 -9.31 -8.89
C SER A 12 13.05 -7.97 -9.37
N LYS A 13 13.97 -8.01 -10.34
CA LYS A 13 14.57 -6.83 -10.96
C LYS A 13 13.60 -6.18 -11.93
N ILE A 14 13.18 -4.95 -11.65
CA ILE A 14 12.28 -4.20 -12.54
C ILE A 14 13.04 -3.67 -13.75
N ARG A 15 12.45 -3.82 -14.95
CA ARG A 15 13.08 -3.49 -16.23
C ARG A 15 12.12 -2.74 -17.16
N GLY A 16 12.19 -1.41 -17.12
CA GLY A 16 11.41 -0.55 -18.01
C GLY A 16 9.91 -0.55 -17.71
N MET A 17 9.53 -0.68 -16.44
CA MET A 17 8.11 -0.72 -16.04
C MET A 17 7.50 0.67 -16.08
N SER A 18 6.32 0.77 -16.70
CA SER A 18 5.48 1.96 -16.67
C SER A 18 4.10 1.59 -16.12
N LEU A 19 3.68 2.32 -15.08
CA LEU A 19 2.40 2.14 -14.40
C LEU A 19 1.85 3.52 -14.03
N HIS A 20 0.53 3.65 -14.02
CA HIS A 20 -0.13 4.86 -13.52
C HIS A 20 -1.31 4.49 -12.63
N VAL A 21 -1.62 5.37 -11.68
CA VAL A 21 -2.79 5.28 -10.80
C VAL A 21 -3.49 6.63 -10.84
N LYS A 22 -4.78 6.63 -11.15
CA LYS A 22 -5.59 7.87 -11.19
C LYS A 22 -6.14 8.20 -9.80
N ALA A 23 -6.49 9.46 -9.59
CA ALA A 23 -7.26 9.87 -8.43
C ALA A 23 -8.63 9.14 -8.42
N GLY A 24 -9.02 8.60 -7.27
CA GLY A 24 -10.25 7.82 -7.14
C GLY A 24 -10.24 6.45 -7.83
N GLU A 25 -9.05 5.88 -8.07
CA GLU A 25 -8.86 4.56 -8.67
C GLU A 25 -8.12 3.63 -7.70
N ILE A 26 -8.53 2.37 -7.63
CA ILE A 26 -7.72 1.29 -7.05
C ILE A 26 -7.11 0.49 -8.18
N VAL A 27 -5.78 0.49 -8.27
CA VAL A 27 -5.03 -0.38 -9.18
C VAL A 27 -4.48 -1.55 -8.38
N GLY A 28 -4.96 -2.76 -8.68
CA GLY A 28 -4.44 -3.99 -8.12
C GLY A 28 -3.18 -4.44 -8.86
N VAL A 29 -2.18 -4.85 -8.11
CA VAL A 29 -0.96 -5.46 -8.64
C VAL A 29 -0.94 -6.92 -8.23
N ALA A 30 -1.20 -7.80 -9.18
CA ALA A 30 -1.14 -9.25 -9.02
C ALA A 30 0.24 -9.78 -9.45
N GLY A 31 0.66 -10.89 -8.87
CA GLY A 31 1.92 -11.55 -9.21
C GLY A 31 2.36 -12.51 -8.11
N ILE A 32 3.20 -13.47 -8.45
CA ILE A 32 3.80 -14.39 -7.49
C ILE A 32 4.88 -13.65 -6.69
N ASP A 33 4.98 -13.91 -5.40
CA ASP A 33 6.00 -13.30 -4.53
C ASP A 33 7.41 -13.42 -5.12
N GLY A 34 8.14 -12.29 -5.12
CA GLY A 34 9.49 -12.23 -5.67
C GLY A 34 9.58 -11.88 -7.15
N ASN A 35 8.49 -11.46 -7.77
CA ASN A 35 8.46 -11.01 -9.18
C ASN A 35 8.63 -9.49 -9.34
N GLY A 36 8.97 -8.74 -8.28
CA GLY A 36 9.27 -7.32 -8.35
C GLY A 36 8.26 -6.39 -7.65
N GLN A 37 7.19 -6.93 -7.09
CA GLN A 37 6.17 -6.12 -6.39
C GLN A 37 6.77 -5.34 -5.22
N SER A 38 7.56 -6.00 -4.36
CA SER A 38 8.20 -5.36 -3.20
C SER A 38 9.21 -4.30 -3.63
N GLU A 39 10.00 -4.58 -4.68
CA GLU A 39 10.95 -3.62 -5.25
C GLU A 39 10.25 -2.39 -5.80
N LEU A 40 9.12 -2.56 -6.48
CA LEU A 40 8.28 -1.48 -6.99
C LEU A 40 7.78 -0.60 -5.84
N VAL A 41 7.19 -1.22 -4.81
CA VAL A 41 6.69 -0.51 -3.62
C VAL A 41 7.80 0.23 -2.90
N GLU A 42 8.96 -0.40 -2.67
CA GLU A 42 10.10 0.22 -2.02
C GLU A 42 10.64 1.43 -2.83
N ALA A 43 10.64 1.35 -4.16
CA ALA A 43 11.06 2.46 -5.00
C ALA A 43 10.07 3.63 -4.96
N ILE A 44 8.77 3.36 -5.02
CA ILE A 44 7.71 4.37 -4.94
C ILE A 44 7.75 5.08 -3.58
N THR A 45 8.05 4.36 -2.51
CA THR A 45 8.10 4.90 -1.13
C THR A 45 9.45 5.53 -0.77
N GLY A 46 10.43 5.52 -1.68
CA GLY A 46 11.76 6.09 -1.47
C GLY A 46 12.72 5.22 -0.64
N LEU A 47 12.36 3.96 -0.40
CA LEU A 47 13.17 2.98 0.34
C LEU A 47 14.21 2.28 -0.54
N ARG A 48 14.04 2.33 -1.87
CA ARG A 48 14.94 1.73 -2.85
C ARG A 48 15.22 2.73 -3.98
N LYS A 49 16.45 2.72 -4.49
CA LYS A 49 16.83 3.61 -5.60
C LYS A 49 16.37 3.05 -6.94
N VAL A 50 15.89 3.97 -7.78
CA VAL A 50 15.61 3.76 -9.20
C VAL A 50 16.89 4.08 -9.97
N GLU A 51 17.32 3.18 -10.86
CA GLU A 51 18.50 3.38 -11.71
C GLU A 51 18.18 4.25 -12.94
N LYS A 52 17.00 4.04 -13.54
CA LYS A 52 16.50 4.77 -14.71
C LYS A 52 14.99 4.99 -14.60
N GLY A 53 14.50 5.99 -15.34
CA GLY A 53 13.08 6.32 -15.36
C GLY A 53 12.71 7.35 -14.30
N LYS A 54 11.40 7.56 -14.12
CA LYS A 54 10.86 8.57 -13.20
C LYS A 54 9.62 8.07 -12.47
N ILE A 55 9.50 8.49 -11.21
CA ILE A 55 8.30 8.33 -10.39
C ILE A 55 7.72 9.72 -10.16
N LEU A 56 6.48 9.92 -10.65
CA LEU A 56 5.78 11.19 -10.54
C LEU A 56 4.56 11.04 -9.64
N LEU A 57 4.38 11.96 -8.70
CA LEU A 57 3.16 12.06 -7.88
C LEU A 57 2.50 13.40 -8.14
N CYS A 58 1.31 13.38 -8.75
CA CYS A 58 0.58 14.58 -9.18
C CYS A 58 1.48 15.55 -10.00
N GLY A 59 2.26 15.02 -10.93
CA GLY A 59 3.19 15.77 -11.78
C GLY A 59 4.53 16.15 -11.13
N LYS A 60 4.67 15.98 -9.80
CA LYS A 60 5.92 16.27 -9.09
C LYS A 60 6.84 15.05 -9.14
N ASP A 61 8.08 15.25 -9.54
CA ASP A 61 9.11 14.20 -9.53
C ASP A 61 9.54 13.87 -8.10
N ILE A 62 9.27 12.62 -7.69
CA ILE A 62 9.66 12.07 -6.38
C ILE A 62 10.74 10.99 -6.50
N THR A 63 11.31 10.79 -7.69
CA THR A 63 12.33 9.79 -7.95
C THR A 63 13.51 9.94 -7.00
N ASN A 64 13.87 8.87 -6.33
CA ASN A 64 15.01 8.81 -5.40
C ASN A 64 14.96 9.85 -4.26
N GLN A 65 13.80 10.43 -3.98
CA GLN A 65 13.61 11.27 -2.79
C GLN A 65 13.63 10.41 -1.53
N SER A 66 13.98 11.03 -0.39
CA SER A 66 13.90 10.33 0.90
C SER A 66 12.45 9.97 1.25
N PRO A 67 12.20 8.90 2.03
CA PRO A 67 10.85 8.51 2.45
C PRO A 67 10.05 9.65 3.08
N ARG A 68 10.71 10.51 3.86
CA ARG A 68 10.07 11.71 4.45
C ARG A 68 9.55 12.65 3.37
N LYS A 69 10.37 13.00 2.36
CA LYS A 69 9.97 13.89 1.26
C LYS A 69 8.89 13.29 0.37
N VAL A 70 8.94 11.97 0.14
CA VAL A 70 7.88 11.24 -0.57
C VAL A 70 6.57 11.35 0.19
N ARG A 71 6.58 11.13 1.50
CA ARG A 71 5.42 11.26 2.38
C ARG A 71 4.87 12.68 2.41
N GLU A 72 5.72 13.69 2.54
CA GLU A 72 5.37 15.12 2.47
C GLU A 72 4.76 15.53 1.11
N SER A 73 5.03 14.78 0.05
CA SER A 73 4.43 15.01 -1.27
C SER A 73 2.99 14.46 -1.38
N GLY A 74 2.52 13.72 -0.38
CA GLY A 74 1.16 13.19 -0.31
C GLY A 74 1.05 11.70 -0.55
N LEU A 75 2.07 10.90 -0.19
CA LEU A 75 2.05 9.44 -0.26
C LEU A 75 1.93 8.83 1.14
N SER A 76 1.02 7.86 1.29
CA SER A 76 0.94 6.95 2.44
C SER A 76 1.33 5.54 2.06
N HIS A 77 1.79 4.75 3.03
CA HIS A 77 2.21 3.39 2.80
C HIS A 77 1.82 2.45 3.93
N ILE A 78 0.99 1.47 3.63
CA ILE A 78 0.72 0.31 4.47
C ILE A 78 1.72 -0.77 4.05
N PRO A 79 2.76 -1.07 4.86
CA PRO A 79 3.79 -2.03 4.48
C PRO A 79 3.31 -3.47 4.65
N GLU A 80 3.91 -4.39 3.89
CA GLU A 80 3.64 -5.82 3.96
C GLU A 80 3.94 -6.41 5.36
N ASP A 81 5.08 -6.07 5.94
CA ASP A 81 5.44 -6.49 7.30
C ASP A 81 5.14 -5.38 8.31
N ARG A 82 4.00 -5.51 8.97
CA ARG A 82 3.60 -4.57 10.03
C ARG A 82 4.51 -4.57 11.25
N ASN A 83 5.17 -5.71 11.54
CA ASN A 83 5.96 -5.86 12.76
C ASN A 83 7.34 -5.23 12.67
N THR A 84 7.98 -5.28 11.50
CA THR A 84 9.34 -4.77 11.28
C THR A 84 9.36 -3.41 10.59
N ARG A 85 8.34 -3.11 9.78
CA ARG A 85 8.28 -1.88 8.98
C ARG A 85 7.06 -1.01 9.30
N GLY A 86 5.99 -1.59 9.82
CA GLY A 86 4.74 -0.89 10.10
C GLY A 86 4.71 -0.22 11.46
N LEU A 87 5.18 -0.89 12.50
CA LEU A 87 5.06 -0.48 13.90
C LEU A 87 6.41 -0.54 14.64
N ASN A 88 6.56 0.34 15.61
CA ASN A 88 7.51 0.12 16.69
C ASN A 88 6.79 -0.60 17.84
N ARG A 89 7.06 -1.89 17.99
CA ARG A 89 6.35 -2.76 18.94
C ARG A 89 6.56 -2.39 20.42
N ALA A 90 7.63 -1.70 20.74
CA ALA A 90 7.92 -1.22 22.10
C ALA A 90 7.17 0.07 22.44
N MET A 91 6.76 0.83 21.42
CA MET A 91 5.99 2.07 21.58
C MET A 91 4.50 1.78 21.80
N THR A 92 3.81 2.74 22.43
CA THR A 92 2.37 2.69 22.65
C THR A 92 1.58 2.78 21.34
N ILE A 93 0.30 2.46 21.40
CA ILE A 93 -0.64 2.65 20.28
C ILE A 93 -0.66 4.14 19.88
N GLU A 94 -0.77 5.06 20.85
CA GLU A 94 -0.73 6.50 20.62
C GLU A 94 0.54 6.91 19.87
N GLU A 95 1.72 6.55 20.39
CA GLU A 95 3.01 6.90 19.78
C GLU A 95 3.13 6.37 18.34
N ASN A 96 2.64 5.16 18.07
CA ASN A 96 2.62 4.61 16.72
C ASN A 96 1.64 5.35 15.80
N LEU A 97 0.47 5.77 16.28
CA LEU A 97 -0.53 6.52 15.49
C LEU A 97 -0.01 7.89 15.03
N ILE A 98 0.80 8.56 15.86
CA ILE A 98 1.30 9.90 15.57
C ILE A 98 2.73 9.94 15.00
N ALA A 99 3.44 8.79 14.95
CA ALA A 99 4.87 8.69 14.64
C ALA A 99 5.31 9.43 13.36
N VAL A 100 4.45 9.46 12.34
CA VAL A 100 4.79 10.01 11.02
C VAL A 100 4.54 11.53 10.88
N ARG A 101 3.99 12.18 11.92
CA ARG A 101 3.67 13.61 11.93
C ARG A 101 3.80 14.26 13.31
N LEU A 102 4.68 13.73 14.13
CA LEU A 102 4.96 14.25 15.49
C LEU A 102 5.28 15.75 15.53
N ASP A 103 5.88 16.28 14.46
CA ASP A 103 6.30 17.67 14.30
C ASP A 103 5.19 18.59 13.77
N GLN A 104 3.95 18.11 13.65
CA GLN A 104 2.82 18.86 13.08
C GLN A 104 1.73 19.10 14.13
N PRO A 105 0.94 20.20 14.00
CA PRO A 105 -0.29 20.33 14.77
C PRO A 105 -1.29 19.19 14.45
N PRO A 106 -2.09 18.72 15.41
CA PRO A 106 -2.22 19.22 16.80
C PRO A 106 -1.23 18.60 17.80
N PHE A 107 -0.24 17.81 17.35
CA PHE A 107 0.66 17.03 18.21
C PHE A 107 1.77 17.85 18.84
N THR A 108 2.05 19.03 18.27
CA THR A 108 3.00 20.01 18.81
C THR A 108 2.39 21.41 18.85
N LYS A 109 2.90 22.24 19.79
CA LYS A 109 2.71 23.69 19.84
C LYS A 109 4.10 24.34 19.79
N GLY A 110 4.54 24.73 18.59
CA GLY A 110 5.91 25.14 18.35
C GLY A 110 6.88 23.96 18.58
N ILE A 111 7.83 24.11 19.49
CA ILE A 111 8.82 23.08 19.85
C ILE A 111 8.36 22.12 20.95
N MET A 112 7.21 22.39 21.58
CA MET A 112 6.70 21.61 22.71
C MET A 112 5.67 20.59 22.25
N MET A 113 5.74 19.37 22.81
CA MET A 113 4.73 18.34 22.61
C MET A 113 3.39 18.76 23.22
N ASN A 114 2.31 18.53 22.49
CA ASN A 114 0.94 18.81 22.96
C ASN A 114 0.24 17.50 23.33
N LYS A 115 0.48 17.05 24.57
CA LYS A 115 -0.08 15.77 25.06
C LYS A 115 -1.60 15.69 24.92
N SER A 116 -2.33 16.75 25.27
CA SER A 116 -3.80 16.77 25.11
C SER A 116 -4.26 16.56 23.66
N GLY A 117 -3.54 17.13 22.68
CA GLY A 117 -3.83 16.91 21.26
C GLY A 117 -3.54 15.47 20.83
N GLN A 118 -2.48 14.88 21.36
CA GLN A 118 -2.10 13.47 21.10
C GLN A 118 -3.15 12.52 21.69
N ASP A 119 -3.53 12.69 22.95
CA ASP A 119 -4.55 11.87 23.64
C ASP A 119 -5.90 11.92 22.91
N THR A 120 -6.36 13.13 22.54
CA THR A 120 -7.63 13.30 21.81
C THR A 120 -7.59 12.54 20.50
N TYR A 121 -6.53 12.73 19.72
CA TYR A 121 -6.38 12.06 18.42
C TYR A 121 -6.28 10.52 18.55
N ALA A 122 -5.50 10.03 19.53
CA ALA A 122 -5.36 8.60 19.75
C ALA A 122 -6.71 7.96 20.13
N LYS A 123 -7.48 8.61 20.98
CA LYS A 123 -8.83 8.17 21.36
C LYS A 123 -9.77 8.09 20.15
N GLU A 124 -9.79 9.13 19.31
CA GLU A 124 -10.60 9.16 18.10
C GLU A 124 -10.22 8.03 17.12
N MET A 125 -8.92 7.80 16.91
CA MET A 125 -8.44 6.75 16.01
C MET A 125 -8.74 5.35 16.54
N VAL A 126 -8.57 5.12 17.85
CA VAL A 126 -8.89 3.84 18.49
C VAL A 126 -10.38 3.51 18.34
N GLU A 127 -11.25 4.50 18.51
CA GLU A 127 -12.69 4.36 18.35
C GLU A 127 -13.08 4.16 16.88
N GLN A 128 -12.60 5.02 15.97
CA GLN A 128 -12.94 5.00 14.54
C GLN A 128 -12.52 3.70 13.85
N PHE A 129 -11.37 3.14 14.22
CA PHE A 129 -10.82 1.92 13.63
C PHE A 129 -11.08 0.67 14.47
N ASP A 130 -11.89 0.78 15.53
CA ASP A 130 -12.20 -0.33 16.45
C ASP A 130 -10.93 -1.09 16.88
N ILE A 131 -9.92 -0.38 17.36
CA ILE A 131 -8.68 -0.97 17.86
C ILE A 131 -8.94 -1.53 19.25
N ARG A 132 -8.61 -2.82 19.46
CA ARG A 132 -8.85 -3.51 20.73
C ARG A 132 -7.55 -4.11 21.31
N PRO A 133 -7.32 -3.96 22.63
CA PRO A 133 -8.13 -3.22 23.61
C PRO A 133 -8.09 -1.70 23.39
N ALA A 134 -9.14 -0.98 23.84
CA ALA A 134 -9.31 0.44 23.59
C ALA A 134 -8.46 1.35 24.52
N ASP A 135 -7.31 0.87 24.95
CA ASP A 135 -6.33 1.61 25.75
C ASP A 135 -5.11 1.96 24.89
N TYR A 136 -5.07 3.21 24.42
CA TYR A 136 -4.00 3.69 23.55
C TYR A 136 -2.63 3.83 24.23
N ASN A 137 -2.55 3.69 25.58
CA ASN A 137 -1.30 3.69 26.31
C ASN A 137 -0.60 2.31 26.30
N LEU A 138 -1.28 1.26 25.86
CA LEU A 138 -0.67 -0.06 25.77
C LEU A 138 0.38 -0.11 24.66
N PRO A 139 1.47 -0.87 24.85
CA PRO A 139 2.46 -1.11 23.80
C PRO A 139 1.83 -1.95 22.68
N THR A 140 2.17 -1.63 21.41
CA THR A 140 1.62 -2.37 20.27
C THR A 140 2.07 -3.84 20.22
N SER A 141 3.06 -4.23 21.01
CA SER A 141 3.45 -5.64 21.20
C SER A 141 2.37 -6.50 21.88
N SER A 142 1.43 -5.87 22.60
CA SER A 142 0.31 -6.57 23.28
C SER A 142 -0.88 -6.84 22.36
N LEU A 143 -0.89 -6.27 21.14
CA LEU A 143 -2.00 -6.39 20.22
C LEU A 143 -1.98 -7.70 19.43
N SER A 144 -3.18 -8.21 19.10
CA SER A 144 -3.35 -9.24 18.08
C SER A 144 -2.90 -8.73 16.70
N GLY A 145 -2.63 -9.64 15.76
CA GLY A 145 -2.24 -9.28 14.40
C GLY A 145 -3.23 -8.35 13.71
N GLY A 146 -4.53 -8.59 13.85
CA GLY A 146 -5.58 -7.74 13.30
C GLY A 146 -5.59 -6.34 13.92
N ASN A 147 -5.51 -6.23 15.25
CA ASN A 147 -5.48 -4.92 15.90
C ASN A 147 -4.19 -4.14 15.63
N ALA A 148 -3.05 -4.82 15.55
CA ALA A 148 -1.78 -4.21 15.12
C ALA A 148 -1.88 -3.64 13.69
N GLN A 149 -2.52 -4.37 12.78
CA GLN A 149 -2.77 -3.88 11.40
C GLN A 149 -3.72 -2.68 11.38
N LYS A 150 -4.77 -2.69 12.20
CA LYS A 150 -5.69 -1.54 12.33
C LYS A 150 -4.95 -0.27 12.76
N VAL A 151 -3.94 -0.35 13.64
CA VAL A 151 -3.09 0.81 14.02
C VAL A 151 -2.32 1.35 12.81
N VAL A 152 -1.72 0.48 12.01
CA VAL A 152 -1.00 0.89 10.79
C VAL A 152 -1.95 1.56 9.81
N VAL A 153 -3.09 0.92 9.53
CA VAL A 153 -4.11 1.44 8.58
C VAL A 153 -4.66 2.79 9.06
N ALA A 154 -5.02 2.90 10.36
CA ALA A 154 -5.50 4.14 10.95
C ALA A 154 -4.51 5.29 10.75
N ARG A 155 -3.22 5.06 11.06
CA ARG A 155 -2.17 6.04 10.87
C ARG A 155 -2.04 6.49 9.42
N GLU A 156 -1.97 5.54 8.49
CA GLU A 156 -1.67 5.84 7.09
C GLU A 156 -2.85 6.49 6.36
N VAL A 157 -4.07 6.06 6.62
CA VAL A 157 -5.27 6.57 5.92
C VAL A 157 -5.70 7.93 6.47
N SER A 158 -5.52 8.20 7.77
CA SER A 158 -5.90 9.49 8.39
C SER A 158 -5.08 10.68 7.90
N LEU A 159 -4.06 10.46 7.09
CA LEU A 159 -3.23 11.52 6.51
C LEU A 159 -3.89 12.26 5.34
N GLY A 160 -4.99 11.74 4.77
CA GLY A 160 -5.68 12.36 3.63
C GLY A 160 -4.81 12.49 2.39
N ASN A 161 -4.01 11.46 2.11
CA ASN A 161 -3.01 11.49 1.06
C ASN A 161 -3.58 11.35 -0.36
N LYS A 162 -2.78 11.76 -1.35
CA LYS A 162 -3.09 11.68 -2.79
C LYS A 162 -2.94 10.27 -3.33
N LEU A 163 -1.96 9.52 -2.79
CA LEU A 163 -1.69 8.13 -3.14
C LEU A 163 -1.50 7.29 -1.88
N LEU A 164 -2.25 6.20 -1.77
CA LEU A 164 -2.09 5.17 -0.76
C LEU A 164 -1.50 3.93 -1.42
N VAL A 165 -0.31 3.52 -1.02
CA VAL A 165 0.30 2.24 -1.40
C VAL A 165 0.00 1.23 -0.31
N ALA A 166 -0.78 0.20 -0.61
CA ALA A 166 -1.19 -0.83 0.33
C ALA A 166 -0.59 -2.18 -0.10
N SER A 167 0.41 -2.65 0.65
CA SER A 167 1.07 -3.94 0.40
C SER A 167 0.56 -4.99 1.37
N GLN A 168 -0.07 -6.05 0.86
CA GLN A 168 -0.59 -7.17 1.63
C GLN A 168 -1.43 -6.71 2.84
N PRO A 169 -2.37 -5.76 2.67
CA PRO A 169 -2.98 -5.05 3.79
C PRO A 169 -3.79 -5.97 4.72
N THR A 170 -4.28 -7.10 4.22
CA THR A 170 -5.10 -8.06 4.98
C THR A 170 -4.34 -9.33 5.38
N ARG A 171 -3.05 -9.41 5.09
CA ARG A 171 -2.26 -10.62 5.35
C ARG A 171 -2.18 -10.94 6.85
N GLY A 172 -2.62 -12.14 7.22
CA GLY A 172 -2.52 -12.66 8.58
C GLY A 172 -3.31 -11.86 9.61
N VAL A 173 -4.51 -11.40 9.25
CA VAL A 173 -5.48 -10.77 10.15
C VAL A 173 -6.80 -11.56 10.15
N ASP A 174 -7.61 -11.31 11.16
CA ASP A 174 -8.93 -11.93 11.28
C ASP A 174 -9.96 -11.32 10.31
N ILE A 175 -11.09 -12.03 10.10
CA ILE A 175 -12.13 -11.65 9.14
C ILE A 175 -12.68 -10.25 9.41
N GLY A 176 -12.89 -9.89 10.68
CA GLY A 176 -13.41 -8.56 11.03
C GLY A 176 -12.43 -7.44 10.69
N ALA A 177 -11.12 -7.69 10.83
CA ALA A 177 -10.10 -6.74 10.41
C ALA A 177 -9.99 -6.66 8.87
N ILE A 178 -10.15 -7.78 8.14
CA ILE A 178 -10.18 -7.79 6.67
C ILE A 178 -11.28 -6.84 6.16
N GLU A 179 -12.51 -7.00 6.65
CA GLU A 179 -13.64 -6.18 6.22
C GLU A 179 -13.42 -4.69 6.51
N LEU A 180 -12.93 -4.35 7.71
CA LEU A 180 -12.63 -2.99 8.07
C LEU A 180 -11.55 -2.37 7.15
N ILE A 181 -10.48 -3.12 6.85
CA ILE A 181 -9.39 -2.66 6.00
C ILE A 181 -9.90 -2.44 4.57
N ARG A 182 -10.61 -3.40 3.98
CA ARG A 182 -11.21 -3.29 2.64
C ARG A 182 -12.12 -2.06 2.53
N ASN A 183 -13.03 -1.89 3.48
CA ASN A 183 -13.91 -0.72 3.56
C ASN A 183 -13.12 0.60 3.70
N THR A 184 -11.97 0.57 4.38
CA THR A 184 -11.12 1.75 4.55
C THR A 184 -10.41 2.13 3.25
N LEU A 185 -9.92 1.16 2.46
CA LEU A 185 -9.34 1.40 1.13
C LEU A 185 -10.38 1.98 0.17
N GLU A 186 -11.60 1.43 0.18
CA GLU A 186 -12.74 1.95 -0.60
C GLU A 186 -13.11 3.40 -0.22
N LYS A 187 -13.11 3.71 1.08
CA LYS A 187 -13.35 5.09 1.57
C LYS A 187 -12.25 6.04 1.09
N ALA A 188 -10.98 5.63 1.13
CA ALA A 188 -9.85 6.43 0.64
C ALA A 188 -10.01 6.73 -0.86
N LYS A 189 -10.35 5.72 -1.68
CA LYS A 189 -10.69 5.88 -3.09
C LYS A 189 -11.83 6.89 -3.30
N LYS A 190 -12.96 6.71 -2.58
CA LYS A 190 -14.12 7.61 -2.68
C LYS A 190 -13.81 9.05 -2.25
N ALA A 191 -12.83 9.23 -1.37
CA ALA A 191 -12.31 10.55 -1.00
C ALA A 191 -11.36 11.16 -2.04
N GLY A 192 -11.09 10.45 -3.15
CA GLY A 192 -10.28 10.93 -4.27
C GLY A 192 -8.82 10.51 -4.23
N ALA A 193 -8.39 9.69 -3.26
CA ALA A 193 -7.04 9.13 -3.28
C ALA A 193 -6.91 8.09 -4.39
N GLY A 194 -5.75 8.05 -5.05
CA GLY A 194 -5.35 6.87 -5.81
C GLY A 194 -4.87 5.78 -4.84
N VAL A 195 -5.18 4.53 -5.12
CA VAL A 195 -4.73 3.39 -4.31
C VAL A 195 -3.97 2.41 -5.18
N LEU A 196 -2.74 2.09 -4.81
CA LEU A 196 -1.97 0.99 -5.38
C LEU A 196 -2.04 -0.17 -4.40
N LEU A 197 -2.84 -1.18 -4.72
CA LEU A 197 -3.05 -2.37 -3.91
C LEU A 197 -2.15 -3.50 -4.42
N VAL A 198 -1.23 -3.96 -3.61
CA VAL A 198 -0.39 -5.14 -3.89
C VAL A 198 -0.83 -6.26 -2.97
N SER A 199 -1.32 -7.36 -3.53
CA SER A 199 -1.75 -8.52 -2.75
C SER A 199 -1.42 -9.83 -3.48
N ALA A 200 -1.13 -10.88 -2.73
CA ALA A 200 -1.03 -12.24 -3.23
C ALA A 200 -2.40 -12.94 -3.31
N GLU A 201 -3.40 -12.38 -2.64
CA GLU A 201 -4.77 -12.88 -2.61
C GLU A 201 -5.53 -12.37 -3.85
N LEU A 202 -5.74 -13.24 -4.86
CA LEU A 202 -6.43 -12.85 -6.10
C LEU A 202 -7.86 -12.38 -5.84
N GLU A 203 -8.57 -12.98 -4.91
CA GLU A 203 -9.90 -12.54 -4.51
C GLU A 203 -9.91 -11.09 -3.99
N GLU A 204 -8.91 -10.70 -3.20
CA GLU A 204 -8.75 -9.32 -2.73
C GLU A 204 -8.51 -8.35 -3.89
N ILE A 205 -7.60 -8.72 -4.80
CA ILE A 205 -7.29 -7.94 -6.01
C ILE A 205 -8.54 -7.75 -6.87
N ILE A 206 -9.25 -8.83 -7.21
CA ILE A 206 -10.44 -8.79 -8.08
C ILE A 206 -11.57 -7.98 -7.42
N SER A 207 -11.80 -8.18 -6.12
CA SER A 207 -12.95 -7.57 -5.44
C SER A 207 -12.80 -6.07 -5.18
N LEU A 208 -11.57 -5.56 -5.02
CA LEU A 208 -11.33 -4.16 -4.65
C LEU A 208 -10.85 -3.27 -5.79
N SER A 209 -10.23 -3.85 -6.82
CA SER A 209 -9.60 -3.06 -7.86
C SER A 209 -10.60 -2.58 -8.93
N ASP A 210 -10.30 -1.44 -9.54
CA ASP A 210 -10.96 -1.01 -10.78
C ASP A 210 -10.21 -1.59 -12.00
N ARG A 211 -8.89 -1.73 -11.85
CA ARG A 211 -7.98 -2.21 -12.87
C ARG A 211 -6.88 -3.05 -12.22
N ILE A 212 -6.47 -4.09 -12.91
CA ILE A 212 -5.47 -5.04 -12.42
C ILE A 212 -4.28 -5.04 -13.38
N VAL A 213 -3.09 -4.96 -12.82
CA VAL A 213 -1.81 -5.09 -13.51
C VAL A 213 -1.12 -6.35 -12.99
N VAL A 214 -0.68 -7.21 -13.89
CA VAL A 214 0.03 -8.43 -13.52
C VAL A 214 1.53 -8.26 -13.73
N ILE A 215 2.31 -8.61 -12.71
CA ILE A 215 3.78 -8.55 -12.76
C ILE A 215 4.36 -9.97 -12.76
N HIS A 216 5.21 -10.24 -13.74
CA HIS A 216 6.03 -11.44 -13.81
C HIS A 216 7.47 -11.07 -14.18
N GLU A 217 8.44 -11.58 -13.44
CA GLU A 217 9.89 -11.34 -13.62
C GLU A 217 10.26 -9.88 -13.87
N GLY A 218 9.67 -8.98 -13.07
CA GLY A 218 9.97 -7.55 -13.11
C GLY A 218 9.37 -6.79 -14.31
N LYS A 219 8.44 -7.39 -15.03
CA LYS A 219 7.72 -6.79 -16.16
C LYS A 219 6.22 -6.89 -15.97
N ILE A 220 5.49 -5.99 -16.60
CA ILE A 220 4.04 -6.10 -16.72
C ILE A 220 3.76 -7.10 -17.85
N THR A 221 3.05 -8.19 -17.54
CA THR A 221 2.64 -9.23 -18.49
C THR A 221 1.21 -9.05 -18.97
N GLY A 222 0.41 -8.27 -18.25
CA GLY A 222 -0.95 -7.95 -18.64
C GLY A 222 -1.55 -6.83 -17.80
N GLU A 223 -2.55 -6.19 -18.36
CA GLU A 223 -3.36 -5.17 -17.72
C GLU A 223 -4.80 -5.33 -18.19
N MET A 224 -5.76 -5.37 -17.24
CA MET A 224 -7.18 -5.53 -17.55
C MET A 224 -8.06 -4.83 -16.54
N ARG A 225 -9.33 -4.65 -16.88
CA ARG A 225 -10.35 -4.19 -15.93
C ARG A 225 -10.65 -5.32 -14.93
N ALA A 226 -10.99 -4.97 -13.70
CA ALA A 226 -11.28 -5.98 -12.69
C ALA A 226 -12.55 -6.81 -12.99
N ASP A 227 -13.54 -6.21 -13.69
CA ASP A 227 -14.76 -6.90 -14.13
C ASP A 227 -14.52 -7.94 -15.26
N GLU A 228 -13.38 -7.87 -15.94
CA GLU A 228 -12.93 -8.83 -16.95
C GLU A 228 -12.00 -9.91 -16.39
N ALA A 229 -11.51 -9.69 -15.15
CA ALA A 229 -10.53 -10.56 -14.52
C ALA A 229 -11.17 -11.79 -13.87
N ASN A 230 -10.46 -12.90 -13.94
CA ASN A 230 -10.76 -14.12 -13.19
C ASN A 230 -9.44 -14.81 -12.80
N GLU A 231 -9.51 -15.76 -11.87
CA GLU A 231 -8.31 -16.45 -11.36
C GLU A 231 -7.52 -17.16 -12.46
N ASN A 232 -8.20 -17.70 -13.48
CA ASN A 232 -7.54 -18.44 -14.57
C ASN A 232 -6.72 -17.52 -15.46
N ASN A 233 -7.30 -16.39 -15.93
CA ASN A 233 -6.58 -15.46 -16.78
C ASN A 233 -5.46 -14.73 -16.04
N LEU A 234 -5.69 -14.33 -14.77
CA LEU A 234 -4.64 -13.76 -13.93
C LEU A 234 -3.52 -14.78 -13.66
N GLY A 235 -3.87 -16.02 -13.31
CA GLY A 235 -2.90 -17.10 -13.08
C GLY A 235 -2.01 -17.36 -14.30
N LEU A 236 -2.58 -17.36 -15.51
CA LEU A 236 -1.81 -17.52 -16.75
C LEU A 236 -0.78 -16.39 -16.92
N LEU A 237 -1.19 -15.13 -16.74
CA LEU A 237 -0.32 -13.97 -16.84
C LEU A 237 0.76 -13.95 -15.74
N MET A 238 0.43 -14.40 -14.54
CA MET A 238 1.36 -14.52 -13.41
C MET A 238 2.46 -15.58 -13.65
N MET A 239 2.22 -16.54 -14.55
CA MET A 239 3.20 -17.54 -14.99
C MET A 239 3.96 -17.11 -16.25
N GLY A 240 3.79 -15.88 -16.72
CA GLY A 240 4.47 -15.37 -17.91
C GLY A 240 3.77 -15.71 -19.23
N GLY A 241 2.56 -16.24 -19.19
CA GLY A 241 1.71 -16.39 -20.38
C GLY A 241 1.36 -15.02 -20.98
N THR A 242 1.09 -14.99 -22.28
CA THR A 242 0.56 -13.79 -22.94
C THR A 242 -0.96 -13.80 -22.91
N ASP A 243 -1.58 -12.63 -22.84
CA ASP A 243 -3.03 -12.49 -22.99
C ASP A 243 -3.46 -12.99 -24.39
N THR A 244 -4.03 -14.19 -24.44
CA THR A 244 -4.53 -14.79 -25.69
C THR A 244 -5.94 -14.28 -26.05
N GLY A 245 -6.34 -13.15 -25.49
CA GLY A 245 -7.67 -12.57 -25.64
C GLY A 245 -7.96 -11.89 -26.97
N LYS A 246 -7.37 -12.29 -28.13
CA LYS A 246 -7.82 -11.83 -29.47
C LYS A 246 -7.44 -12.69 -30.68
N ASP A 247 -6.88 -13.88 -30.52
CA ASP A 247 -6.58 -14.72 -31.68
C ASP A 247 -7.04 -16.19 -31.48
N GLY A 248 -8.33 -16.36 -31.20
CA GLY A 248 -9.00 -17.67 -31.09
C GLY A 248 -9.96 -18.00 -32.23
N GLU A 249 -9.72 -17.49 -33.45
CA GLU A 249 -10.46 -17.90 -34.64
C GLU A 249 -9.54 -17.85 -35.87
N ALA A 250 -8.81 -18.91 -36.14
CA ALA A 250 -8.44 -19.35 -37.49
C ALA A 250 -7.40 -20.47 -37.43
N ALA A 251 -7.86 -21.70 -37.33
CA ALA A 251 -7.25 -22.84 -38.02
C ALA A 251 -8.08 -24.09 -37.76
N VAL A 252 -9.03 -24.36 -38.61
CA VAL A 252 -9.42 -25.70 -39.04
C VAL A 252 -9.27 -25.76 -40.56
#